data_4956f90bfd6cf61c389fcfba0d170c22
#
_entry.id   4956f90bfd6cf61c389fcfba0d170c22
#
_cell.length_a   1.000
_cell.length_b   1.000
_cell.length_c   1.000
_cell.angle_alpha   90.00
_cell.angle_beta   90.00
_cell.angle_gamma   90.00
#
_symmetry.space_group_name_H-M   'P 1'
#
loop_
_entity.id
_entity.type
_entity.pdbx_description
1 polymer ?
#
loop_
_entity_poly.entity_id
_entity_poly.type
_entity_poly.pdbx_seq_one_letter_code
_entity_poly.pdbx_strand_id
1 'polypeptide(L)'
;GALKSALDAGEVGKPELLSLTSFDPAPPPVSYIKVSGGLFRDMMIHDFDMANFLMGGAPVSVSATGSSVVDPEIGAAGDVDTAVVTLSYADGRIAVIKNSRRAVYGYDQRIELLGSEGLLQAQNIAENTVVKSTAAGVTGAKPVLFFLERYMPAYAAEWEAFVTAINSGAAMPVTLEDGVAALALAEAATRSAKSGQPVRLADV
;
A
#
# COMPACT_ATOMS: atom_id res chain seq x y z
N GLY A 1 -4.31 5.07 12.03
CA GLY A 1 -4.96 6.21 12.66
C GLY A 1 -6.43 6.34 12.31
N ALA A 2 -6.92 7.54 11.97
CA ALA A 2 -8.34 7.89 11.87
C ALA A 2 -9.21 6.93 11.03
N LEU A 3 -8.73 6.52 9.83
CA LEU A 3 -9.47 5.58 8.99
C LEU A 3 -9.74 4.25 9.71
N LYS A 4 -8.74 3.67 10.37
CA LYS A 4 -8.91 2.41 11.13
C LYS A 4 -9.85 2.60 12.32
N SER A 5 -9.76 3.74 13.03
CA SER A 5 -10.66 4.03 14.14
C SER A 5 -12.13 4.15 13.69
N ALA A 6 -12.39 4.82 12.56
CA ALA A 6 -13.74 4.92 11.99
C ALA A 6 -14.26 3.54 11.53
N LEU A 7 -13.39 2.72 10.92
CA LEU A 7 -13.71 1.35 10.53
C LEU A 7 -14.06 0.48 11.74
N ASP A 8 -13.25 0.54 12.79
CA ASP A 8 -13.48 -0.24 14.03
C ASP A 8 -14.73 0.23 14.81
N ALA A 9 -15.08 1.50 14.67
CA ALA A 9 -16.34 2.04 15.19
C ALA A 9 -17.59 1.63 14.38
N GLY A 10 -17.39 0.99 13.21
CA GLY A 10 -18.48 0.53 12.34
C GLY A 10 -19.13 1.64 11.53
N GLU A 11 -18.49 2.82 11.37
CA GLU A 11 -19.10 4.01 10.75
C GLU A 11 -19.48 3.81 9.27
N VAL A 12 -18.89 2.82 8.59
CA VAL A 12 -19.17 2.49 7.17
C VAL A 12 -19.76 1.09 6.99
N GLY A 13 -20.16 0.46 8.08
CA GLY A 13 -20.69 -0.90 8.06
C GLY A 13 -19.59 -1.95 7.77
N LYS A 14 -19.95 -3.02 7.05
CA LYS A 14 -19.00 -4.09 6.73
C LYS A 14 -18.11 -3.69 5.54
N PRO A 15 -16.77 -3.86 5.63
CA PRO A 15 -15.88 -3.67 4.49
C PRO A 15 -16.27 -4.56 3.30
N GLU A 16 -16.28 -4.00 2.09
CA GLU A 16 -16.61 -4.72 0.86
C GLU A 16 -15.48 -4.64 -0.17
N LEU A 17 -14.95 -3.43 -0.41
CA LEU A 17 -13.89 -3.19 -1.38
C LEU A 17 -12.84 -2.23 -0.81
N LEU A 18 -11.58 -2.66 -0.84
CA LEU A 18 -10.42 -1.83 -0.51
C LEU A 18 -9.65 -1.48 -1.79
N SER A 19 -9.29 -0.22 -1.97
CA SER A 19 -8.37 0.24 -3.01
C SER A 19 -7.20 0.97 -2.38
N LEU A 20 -5.98 0.47 -2.63
CA LEU A 20 -4.72 1.08 -2.23
C LEU A 20 -3.99 1.60 -3.47
N THR A 21 -3.43 2.79 -3.37
CA THR A 21 -2.58 3.39 -4.41
C THR A 21 -1.30 3.87 -3.75
N SER A 22 -0.15 3.38 -4.23
CA SER A 22 1.17 3.82 -3.77
C SER A 22 2.06 4.03 -4.99
N PHE A 23 2.38 5.29 -5.29
CA PHE A 23 3.22 5.67 -6.42
C PHE A 23 4.39 6.52 -5.93
N ASP A 24 5.61 6.07 -6.22
CA ASP A 24 6.83 6.82 -5.95
C ASP A 24 7.02 7.96 -6.95
N PRO A 25 7.66 9.07 -6.59
CA PRO A 25 7.91 10.17 -7.52
C PRO A 25 8.88 9.80 -8.65
N ALA A 26 9.82 8.89 -8.39
CA ALA A 26 10.78 8.38 -9.36
C ALA A 26 11.29 6.99 -8.94
N PRO A 27 11.72 6.15 -9.89
CA PRO A 27 12.31 4.85 -9.57
C PRO A 27 13.65 5.00 -8.83
N PRO A 28 14.00 4.06 -7.93
CA PRO A 28 15.33 3.99 -7.37
C PRO A 28 16.36 3.54 -8.42
N PRO A 29 17.66 3.71 -8.16
CA PRO A 29 18.71 3.24 -9.08
C PRO A 29 18.59 1.74 -9.36
N VAL A 30 18.93 1.30 -10.57
CA VAL A 30 18.88 -0.12 -10.99
C VAL A 30 19.77 -1.01 -10.10
N SER A 31 20.86 -0.48 -9.56
CA SER A 31 21.70 -1.19 -8.58
C SER A 31 20.94 -1.59 -7.32
N TYR A 32 20.02 -0.74 -6.86
CA TYR A 32 19.13 -1.05 -5.74
C TYR A 32 18.06 -2.09 -6.15
N ILE A 33 17.44 -1.94 -7.32
CA ILE A 33 16.45 -2.89 -7.85
C ILE A 33 16.96 -4.33 -7.80
N LYS A 34 18.21 -4.54 -8.22
CA LYS A 34 18.84 -5.88 -8.26
C LYS A 34 18.96 -6.58 -6.90
N VAL A 35 18.89 -5.86 -5.81
CA VAL A 35 19.08 -6.39 -4.45
C VAL A 35 17.89 -6.17 -3.52
N SER A 36 16.90 -5.37 -3.93
CA SER A 36 15.73 -5.02 -3.11
C SER A 36 14.73 -6.18 -2.93
N GLY A 37 14.76 -7.17 -3.82
CA GLY A 37 13.77 -8.24 -3.86
C GLY A 37 12.60 -8.00 -4.82
N GLY A 38 12.62 -6.87 -5.55
CA GLY A 38 11.63 -6.48 -6.55
C GLY A 38 10.41 -5.74 -5.97
N LEU A 39 9.59 -5.18 -6.86
CA LEU A 39 8.48 -4.29 -6.52
C LEU A 39 7.57 -4.86 -5.44
N PHE A 40 7.21 -6.14 -5.53
CA PHE A 40 6.26 -6.77 -4.60
C PHE A 40 6.81 -6.92 -3.18
N ARG A 41 8.13 -7.12 -3.00
CA ARG A 41 8.79 -7.26 -1.69
C ARG A 41 9.34 -5.95 -1.14
N ASP A 42 9.72 -5.03 -2.01
CA ASP A 42 10.34 -3.77 -1.64
C ASP A 42 9.32 -2.66 -1.38
N MET A 43 8.32 -2.55 -2.24
CA MET A 43 7.33 -1.47 -2.21
C MET A 43 5.95 -1.95 -1.79
N MET A 44 5.39 -2.94 -2.49
CA MET A 44 4.00 -3.38 -2.29
C MET A 44 3.78 -4.13 -0.97
N ILE A 45 4.85 -4.61 -0.32
CA ILE A 45 4.76 -5.29 0.98
C ILE A 45 4.06 -4.43 2.04
N HIS A 46 4.25 -3.12 1.99
CA HIS A 46 3.59 -2.16 2.89
C HIS A 46 2.08 -2.06 2.62
N ASP A 47 1.67 -2.17 1.36
CA ASP A 47 0.26 -2.20 0.97
C ASP A 47 -0.38 -3.54 1.33
N PHE A 48 0.35 -4.65 1.25
CA PHE A 48 -0.13 -5.96 1.70
C PHE A 48 -0.39 -5.97 3.21
N ASP A 49 0.53 -5.42 3.99
CA ASP A 49 0.34 -5.25 5.44
C ASP A 49 -0.89 -4.35 5.73
N MET A 50 -1.00 -3.23 5.03
CA MET A 50 -2.14 -2.32 5.15
C MET A 50 -3.47 -3.01 4.77
N ALA A 51 -3.49 -3.86 3.74
CA ALA A 51 -4.66 -4.63 3.35
C ALA A 51 -5.08 -5.61 4.45
N ASN A 52 -4.13 -6.37 5.02
CA ASN A 52 -4.38 -7.27 6.15
C ASN A 52 -4.92 -6.49 7.36
N PHE A 53 -4.32 -5.35 7.68
CA PHE A 53 -4.72 -4.49 8.80
C PHE A 53 -6.15 -3.93 8.65
N LEU A 54 -6.55 -3.52 7.45
CA LEU A 54 -7.85 -2.90 7.21
C LEU A 54 -8.96 -3.92 6.95
N MET A 55 -8.68 -4.97 6.19
CA MET A 55 -9.69 -5.96 5.82
C MET A 55 -9.92 -7.01 6.90
N GLY A 56 -8.97 -7.19 7.81
CA GLY A 56 -9.05 -8.18 8.87
C GLY A 56 -9.10 -9.61 8.35
N GLY A 57 -7.96 -10.30 8.43
CA GLY A 57 -7.79 -11.66 7.94
C GLY A 57 -7.09 -11.78 6.58
N ALA A 58 -6.62 -12.97 6.29
CA ALA A 58 -5.86 -13.26 5.08
C ALA A 58 -6.80 -13.48 3.87
N PRO A 59 -6.42 -13.02 2.65
CA PRO A 59 -7.12 -13.38 1.43
C PRO A 59 -6.90 -14.86 1.09
N VAL A 60 -7.78 -15.44 0.29
CA VAL A 60 -7.66 -16.83 -0.18
C VAL A 60 -6.81 -16.94 -1.43
N SER A 61 -6.77 -15.87 -2.25
CA SER A 61 -5.95 -15.87 -3.48
C SER A 61 -5.47 -14.47 -3.84
N VAL A 62 -4.35 -14.45 -4.58
CA VAL A 62 -3.68 -13.27 -5.09
C VAL A 62 -3.57 -13.37 -6.61
N SER A 63 -4.02 -12.33 -7.32
CA SER A 63 -3.84 -12.19 -8.76
C SER A 63 -3.05 -10.91 -9.03
N ALA A 64 -1.94 -11.03 -9.76
CA ALA A 64 -1.02 -9.93 -10.01
C ALA A 64 -0.69 -9.77 -11.49
N THR A 65 -0.66 -8.53 -11.95
CA THR A 65 -0.13 -8.13 -13.26
C THR A 65 0.92 -7.05 -13.05
N GLY A 66 2.09 -7.20 -13.65
CA GLY A 66 3.17 -6.22 -13.57
C GLY A 66 3.84 -6.04 -14.92
N SER A 67 4.42 -4.86 -15.12
CA SER A 67 5.20 -4.51 -16.32
C SER A 67 6.28 -3.46 -15.99
N SER A 68 7.22 -3.26 -16.91
CA SER A 68 8.28 -2.25 -16.81
C SER A 68 8.08 -1.19 -17.91
N VAL A 69 7.05 -0.34 -17.69
CA VAL A 69 6.68 0.76 -18.64
C VAL A 69 7.32 2.09 -18.26
N VAL A 70 7.86 2.20 -17.06
CA VAL A 70 8.53 3.42 -16.56
C VAL A 70 9.98 3.45 -17.01
N ASP A 71 10.71 2.35 -16.82
CA ASP A 71 12.12 2.22 -17.16
C ASP A 71 12.43 0.81 -17.66
N PRO A 72 12.82 0.65 -18.95
CA PRO A 72 13.18 -0.65 -19.50
C PRO A 72 14.36 -1.35 -18.81
N GLU A 73 15.25 -0.60 -18.13
CA GLU A 73 16.37 -1.19 -17.38
C GLU A 73 15.89 -1.96 -16.15
N ILE A 74 14.76 -1.58 -15.58
CA ILE A 74 14.11 -2.33 -14.49
C ILE A 74 13.65 -3.70 -15.01
N GLY A 75 13.01 -3.72 -16.17
CA GLY A 75 12.64 -4.97 -16.85
C GLY A 75 13.84 -5.84 -17.19
N ALA A 76 14.93 -5.24 -17.70
CA ALA A 76 16.18 -5.95 -17.97
C ALA A 76 16.84 -6.50 -16.70
N ALA A 77 16.60 -5.89 -15.54
CA ALA A 77 17.02 -6.39 -14.24
C ALA A 77 16.12 -7.53 -13.68
N GLY A 78 15.04 -7.87 -14.38
CA GLY A 78 14.12 -8.95 -13.99
C GLY A 78 13.01 -8.53 -13.03
N ASP A 79 12.75 -7.21 -12.89
CA ASP A 79 11.70 -6.66 -12.04
C ASP A 79 10.64 -5.91 -12.86
N VAL A 80 9.61 -5.44 -12.19
CA VAL A 80 8.55 -4.58 -12.73
C VAL A 80 8.57 -3.23 -12.02
N ASP A 81 8.08 -2.19 -12.68
CA ASP A 81 7.98 -0.84 -12.11
C ASP A 81 6.53 -0.37 -11.93
N THR A 82 5.60 -1.09 -12.49
CA THR A 82 4.16 -0.82 -12.43
C THR A 82 3.43 -2.15 -12.23
N ALA A 83 2.56 -2.21 -11.23
CA ALA A 83 1.80 -3.42 -10.93
C ALA A 83 0.41 -3.13 -10.37
N VAL A 84 -0.51 -4.04 -10.67
CA VAL A 84 -1.84 -4.13 -10.05
C VAL A 84 -2.00 -5.51 -9.46
N VAL A 85 -2.46 -5.57 -8.21
CA VAL A 85 -2.73 -6.81 -7.50
C VAL A 85 -4.17 -6.80 -6.99
N THR A 86 -4.86 -7.92 -7.17
CA THR A 86 -6.16 -8.18 -6.59
C THR A 86 -6.04 -9.27 -5.54
N LEU A 87 -6.54 -8.98 -4.34
CA LEU A 87 -6.68 -9.94 -3.24
C LEU A 87 -8.14 -10.34 -3.13
N SER A 88 -8.43 -11.64 -3.19
CA SER A 88 -9.79 -12.17 -3.06
C SER A 88 -9.95 -12.86 -1.70
N TYR A 89 -11.02 -12.53 -0.98
CA TYR A 89 -11.32 -13.08 0.33
C TYR A 89 -12.42 -14.15 0.25
N ALA A 90 -12.44 -15.08 1.21
CA ALA A 90 -13.38 -16.20 1.23
C ALA A 90 -14.85 -15.77 1.31
N ASP A 91 -15.11 -14.62 1.91
CA ASP A 91 -16.44 -14.03 2.08
C ASP A 91 -16.88 -13.12 0.90
N GLY A 92 -16.08 -13.07 -0.17
CA GLY A 92 -16.35 -12.28 -1.37
C GLY A 92 -15.82 -10.87 -1.37
N ARG A 93 -15.22 -10.38 -0.26
CA ARG A 93 -14.54 -9.08 -0.23
C ARG A 93 -13.36 -9.07 -1.19
N ILE A 94 -12.99 -7.89 -1.66
CA ILE A 94 -11.90 -7.69 -2.62
C ILE A 94 -11.02 -6.55 -2.16
N ALA A 95 -9.70 -6.69 -2.33
CA ALA A 95 -8.78 -5.57 -2.26
C ALA A 95 -8.00 -5.42 -3.58
N VAL A 96 -7.82 -4.18 -4.03
CA VAL A 96 -7.03 -3.84 -5.21
C VAL A 96 -5.89 -2.93 -4.81
N ILE A 97 -4.67 -3.30 -5.17
CA ILE A 97 -3.46 -2.56 -4.88
C ILE A 97 -2.83 -2.12 -6.21
N LYS A 98 -2.44 -0.86 -6.30
CA LYS A 98 -1.80 -0.26 -7.47
C LYS A 98 -0.49 0.36 -7.06
N ASN A 99 0.62 -0.10 -7.64
CA ASN A 99 1.93 0.48 -7.43
C ASN A 99 2.53 0.97 -8.75
N SER A 100 3.27 2.07 -8.70
CA SER A 100 4.12 2.55 -9.79
C SER A 100 5.34 3.25 -9.20
N ARG A 101 6.49 3.05 -9.83
CA ARG A 101 7.72 3.74 -9.46
C ARG A 101 7.86 5.12 -10.12
N ARG A 102 6.74 5.71 -10.62
CA ARG A 102 6.75 7.07 -11.17
C ARG A 102 5.40 7.78 -11.03
N ALA A 103 5.39 8.82 -10.18
CA ALA A 103 4.34 9.81 -10.09
C ALA A 103 4.98 11.20 -10.16
N VAL A 104 5.03 11.79 -11.34
CA VAL A 104 5.74 13.05 -11.61
C VAL A 104 5.22 14.26 -10.80
N TYR A 105 4.06 14.09 -10.17
CA TYR A 105 3.40 15.13 -9.36
C TYR A 105 3.71 15.03 -7.86
N GLY A 106 4.46 14.02 -7.41
CA GLY A 106 4.83 13.83 -6.01
C GLY A 106 4.56 12.41 -5.50
N TYR A 107 4.78 12.19 -4.20
CA TYR A 107 4.52 10.91 -3.55
C TYR A 107 3.01 10.70 -3.39
N ASP A 108 2.45 9.75 -4.13
CA ASP A 108 1.00 9.49 -4.15
C ASP A 108 0.67 8.23 -3.36
N GLN A 109 0.02 8.41 -2.20
CA GLN A 109 -0.44 7.30 -1.38
C GLN A 109 -1.85 7.56 -0.86
N ARG A 110 -2.78 6.76 -1.34
CA ARG A 110 -4.21 6.90 -1.05
C ARG A 110 -4.82 5.56 -0.67
N ILE A 111 -5.79 5.64 0.25
CA ILE A 111 -6.60 4.51 0.69
C ILE A 111 -8.06 4.86 0.48
N GLU A 112 -8.81 3.95 -0.10
CA GLU A 112 -10.25 4.04 -0.25
C GLU A 112 -10.86 2.71 0.19
N LEU A 113 -11.77 2.74 1.16
CA LEU A 113 -12.46 1.57 1.67
C LEU A 113 -13.97 1.81 1.60
N LEU A 114 -14.62 1.08 0.69
CA LEU A 114 -16.06 1.02 0.58
C LEU A 114 -16.58 -0.05 1.55
N GLY A 115 -17.56 0.33 2.34
CA GLY A 115 -18.34 -0.56 3.18
C GLY A 115 -19.81 -0.49 2.85
N SER A 116 -20.60 -1.36 3.47
CA SER A 116 -22.03 -1.49 3.22
C SER A 116 -22.86 -0.23 3.53
N GLU A 117 -22.32 0.70 4.32
CA GLU A 117 -23.02 1.89 4.80
C GLU A 117 -22.29 3.21 4.47
N GLY A 118 -21.12 3.13 3.83
CA GLY A 118 -20.37 4.33 3.50
C GLY A 118 -18.98 4.08 2.94
N LEU A 119 -18.22 5.15 2.76
CA LEU A 119 -16.89 5.16 2.17
C LEU A 119 -15.92 5.92 3.07
N LEU A 120 -14.77 5.32 3.34
CA LEU A 120 -13.63 5.97 3.99
C LEU A 120 -12.52 6.24 2.97
N GLN A 121 -11.97 7.45 3.00
CA GLN A 121 -10.88 7.83 2.11
C GLN A 121 -9.76 8.52 2.88
N ALA A 122 -8.53 8.08 2.68
CA ALA A 122 -7.31 8.79 3.08
C ALA A 122 -6.63 9.34 1.82
N GLN A 123 -6.52 10.66 1.74
CA GLN A 123 -5.97 11.37 0.60
C GLN A 123 -4.49 11.70 0.80
N ASN A 124 -3.86 12.19 -0.27
CA ASN A 124 -2.49 12.68 -0.22
C ASN A 124 -2.35 13.90 0.71
N ILE A 125 -1.19 14.00 1.34
CA ILE A 125 -0.78 15.20 2.08
C ILE A 125 -0.16 16.16 1.08
N ALA A 126 -0.75 17.35 0.93
CA ALA A 126 -0.20 18.42 0.10
C ALA A 126 0.93 19.15 0.83
N GLU A 127 1.87 19.74 0.08
CA GLU A 127 2.97 20.56 0.62
C GLU A 127 2.46 21.73 1.47
N ASN A 128 1.29 22.28 1.12
CA ASN A 128 0.59 23.32 1.85
C ASN A 128 -0.89 23.35 1.45
N THR A 129 -1.68 24.23 2.08
CA THR A 129 -3.13 24.37 1.84
C THR A 129 -3.51 25.52 0.89
N VAL A 130 -2.53 26.15 0.24
CA VAL A 130 -2.79 27.31 -0.63
C VAL A 130 -3.44 26.87 -1.92
N VAL A 131 -4.58 27.45 -2.23
CA VAL A 131 -5.30 27.31 -3.49
C VAL A 131 -5.25 28.66 -4.24
N LYS A 132 -4.74 28.62 -5.46
CA LYS A 132 -4.68 29.78 -6.36
C LYS A 132 -5.86 29.73 -7.33
N SER A 133 -6.73 30.73 -7.28
CA SER A 133 -7.85 30.89 -8.21
C SER A 133 -7.60 32.10 -9.10
N THR A 134 -7.60 31.93 -10.42
CA THR A 134 -7.38 32.97 -11.41
C THR A 134 -8.32 32.76 -12.59
N ALA A 135 -8.34 33.68 -13.56
CA ALA A 135 -9.07 33.47 -14.81
C ALA A 135 -8.59 32.25 -15.62
N ALA A 136 -7.36 31.78 -15.40
CA ALA A 136 -6.82 30.59 -16.05
C ALA A 136 -7.23 29.26 -15.37
N GLY A 137 -7.88 29.33 -14.21
CA GLY A 137 -8.35 28.15 -13.47
C GLY A 137 -7.97 28.16 -11.98
N VAL A 138 -8.22 27.01 -11.34
CA VAL A 138 -7.93 26.77 -9.93
C VAL A 138 -6.82 25.73 -9.82
N THR A 139 -5.77 26.04 -9.04
CA THR A 139 -4.63 25.15 -8.79
C THR A 139 -4.32 25.11 -7.29
N GLY A 140 -4.07 23.90 -6.76
CA GLY A 140 -3.60 23.69 -5.40
C GLY A 140 -2.13 23.27 -5.36
N ALA A 141 -1.59 23.11 -4.15
CA ALA A 141 -0.28 22.52 -3.95
C ALA A 141 -0.29 21.04 -4.36
N LYS A 142 0.84 20.57 -4.87
CA LYS A 142 1.05 19.15 -5.17
C LYS A 142 1.24 18.34 -3.87
N PRO A 143 1.13 17.01 -3.92
CA PRO A 143 1.55 16.15 -2.81
C PRO A 143 3.02 16.40 -2.43
N VAL A 144 3.37 16.13 -1.15
CA VAL A 144 4.77 16.12 -0.72
C VAL A 144 5.62 15.23 -1.63
N LEU A 145 6.89 15.61 -1.82
CA LEU A 145 7.70 14.96 -2.86
C LEU A 145 8.20 13.58 -2.43
N PHE A 146 8.49 13.39 -1.14
CA PHE A 146 9.21 12.19 -0.70
C PHE A 146 8.55 11.52 0.51
N PHE A 147 8.73 10.21 0.62
CA PHE A 147 8.06 9.41 1.66
C PHE A 147 8.42 9.86 3.09
N LEU A 148 9.64 10.33 3.33
CA LEU A 148 10.03 10.83 4.66
C LEU A 148 9.17 11.98 5.14
N GLU A 149 8.82 12.93 4.25
CA GLU A 149 7.95 14.06 4.60
C GLU A 149 6.56 13.60 5.04
N ARG A 150 6.08 12.50 4.43
CA ARG A 150 4.78 11.92 4.77
C ARG A 150 4.81 11.07 6.04
N TYR A 151 5.86 10.27 6.24
CA TYR A 151 5.87 9.20 7.25
C TYR A 151 6.52 9.58 8.58
N MET A 152 7.18 10.73 8.72
CA MET A 152 7.78 11.10 10.01
C MET A 152 6.81 11.01 11.21
N PRO A 153 5.54 11.46 11.10
CA PRO A 153 4.59 11.26 12.19
C PRO A 153 4.23 9.78 12.44
N ALA A 154 4.24 8.94 11.40
CA ALA A 154 3.98 7.51 11.53
C ALA A 154 5.13 6.78 12.24
N TYR A 155 6.39 7.10 11.90
CA TYR A 155 7.57 6.56 12.60
C TYR A 155 7.61 6.96 14.07
N ALA A 156 7.24 8.20 14.39
CA ALA A 156 7.13 8.63 15.78
C ALA A 156 6.05 7.85 16.55
N ALA A 157 4.87 7.65 15.93
CA ALA A 157 3.77 6.89 16.52
C ALA A 157 4.11 5.40 16.70
N GLU A 158 4.82 4.80 15.73
CA GLU A 158 5.31 3.42 15.82
C GLU A 158 6.26 3.26 17.01
N TRP A 159 7.24 4.15 17.12
CA TRP A 159 8.21 4.14 18.22
C TRP A 159 7.53 4.31 19.58
N GLU A 160 6.59 5.25 19.69
CA GLU A 160 5.84 5.47 20.92
C GLU A 160 5.00 4.24 21.31
N ALA A 161 4.32 3.62 20.36
CA ALA A 161 3.54 2.42 20.59
C ALA A 161 4.41 1.24 21.05
N PHE A 162 5.58 1.05 20.42
CA PHE A 162 6.56 0.03 20.78
C PHE A 162 7.07 0.23 22.22
N VAL A 163 7.55 1.44 22.55
CA VAL A 163 8.04 1.76 23.90
C VAL A 163 6.94 1.61 24.96
N THR A 164 5.73 2.03 24.63
CA THR A 164 4.58 1.90 25.54
C THR A 164 4.25 0.43 25.83
N ALA A 165 4.25 -0.43 24.80
CA ALA A 165 4.02 -1.86 24.96
C ALA A 165 5.08 -2.51 25.87
N ILE A 166 6.37 -2.19 25.68
CA ILE A 166 7.46 -2.68 26.53
C ILE A 166 7.24 -2.25 27.98
N ASN A 167 7.02 -0.97 28.22
CA ASN A 167 6.90 -0.42 29.58
C ASN A 167 5.68 -0.90 30.35
N SER A 168 4.58 -1.18 29.64
CA SER A 168 3.33 -1.66 30.24
C SER A 168 3.20 -3.18 30.30
N GLY A 169 4.08 -3.92 29.61
CA GLY A 169 3.94 -5.38 29.41
C GLY A 169 2.75 -5.78 28.55
N ALA A 170 2.21 -4.84 27.75
CA ALA A 170 1.13 -5.12 26.82
C ALA A 170 1.64 -5.89 25.58
N ALA A 171 0.72 -6.52 24.84
CA ALA A 171 1.03 -7.13 23.56
C ALA A 171 1.55 -6.10 22.56
N MET A 172 2.51 -6.51 21.72
CA MET A 172 3.01 -5.66 20.65
C MET A 172 1.90 -5.36 19.63
N PRO A 173 1.78 -4.11 19.18
CA PRO A 173 0.73 -3.72 18.21
C PRO A 173 0.92 -4.33 16.82
N VAL A 174 2.15 -4.71 16.48
CA VAL A 174 2.53 -5.43 15.27
C VAL A 174 3.46 -6.58 15.65
N THR A 175 3.22 -7.76 15.10
CA THR A 175 3.90 -9.00 15.44
C THR A 175 4.79 -9.50 14.28
N LEU A 176 5.59 -10.51 14.55
CA LEU A 176 6.36 -11.21 13.51
C LEU A 176 5.42 -11.91 12.50
N GLU A 177 4.30 -12.42 12.98
CA GLU A 177 3.28 -13.09 12.17
C GLU A 177 2.66 -12.13 11.15
N ASP A 178 2.44 -10.85 11.50
CA ASP A 178 1.97 -9.82 10.57
C ASP A 178 2.99 -9.60 9.44
N GLY A 179 4.29 -9.54 9.78
CA GLY A 179 5.36 -9.42 8.79
C GLY A 179 5.45 -10.65 7.87
N VAL A 180 5.30 -11.86 8.41
CA VAL A 180 5.26 -13.10 7.62
C VAL A 180 4.04 -13.13 6.70
N ALA A 181 2.88 -12.69 7.16
CA ALA A 181 1.66 -12.62 6.35
C ALA A 181 1.82 -11.65 5.16
N ALA A 182 2.41 -10.47 5.38
CA ALA A 182 2.69 -9.52 4.31
C ALA A 182 3.70 -10.09 3.28
N LEU A 183 4.74 -10.78 3.75
CA LEU A 183 5.73 -11.42 2.88
C LEU A 183 5.12 -12.56 2.06
N ALA A 184 4.22 -13.37 2.63
CA ALA A 184 3.52 -14.42 1.89
C ALA A 184 2.69 -13.84 0.73
N LEU A 185 2.03 -12.69 0.93
CA LEU A 185 1.32 -11.99 -0.14
C LEU A 185 2.27 -11.49 -1.23
N ALA A 186 3.44 -10.95 -0.86
CA ALA A 186 4.44 -10.52 -1.83
C ALA A 186 4.99 -11.68 -2.67
N GLU A 187 5.19 -12.85 -2.04
CA GLU A 187 5.59 -14.07 -2.75
C GLU A 187 4.49 -14.57 -3.68
N ALA A 188 3.23 -14.64 -3.21
CA ALA A 188 2.09 -15.01 -4.03
C ALA A 188 1.93 -14.08 -5.24
N ALA A 189 2.05 -12.76 -5.05
CA ALA A 189 1.98 -11.77 -6.13
C ALA A 189 3.12 -11.96 -7.14
N THR A 190 4.34 -12.23 -6.66
CA THR A 190 5.50 -12.53 -7.52
C THR A 190 5.25 -13.77 -8.40
N ARG A 191 4.74 -14.86 -7.81
CA ARG A 191 4.40 -16.10 -8.54
C ARG A 191 3.26 -15.85 -9.53
N SER A 192 2.23 -15.11 -9.11
CA SER A 192 1.09 -14.79 -9.97
C SER A 192 1.50 -13.94 -11.18
N ALA A 193 2.28 -12.89 -10.97
CA ALA A 193 2.77 -12.04 -12.07
C ALA A 193 3.64 -12.82 -13.08
N LYS A 194 4.44 -13.79 -12.60
CA LYS A 194 5.27 -14.64 -13.47
C LYS A 194 4.47 -15.68 -14.25
N SER A 195 3.46 -16.28 -13.63
CA SER A 195 2.67 -17.35 -14.24
C SER A 195 1.48 -16.85 -15.06
N GLY A 196 1.03 -15.60 -14.81
CA GLY A 196 -0.22 -15.07 -15.34
C GLY A 196 -1.48 -15.73 -14.74
N GLN A 197 -1.32 -16.49 -13.65
CA GLN A 197 -2.42 -17.20 -12.99
C GLN A 197 -2.59 -16.73 -11.54
N PRO A 198 -3.82 -16.75 -11.00
CA PRO A 198 -4.02 -16.55 -9.57
C PRO A 198 -3.27 -17.59 -8.73
N VAL A 199 -2.73 -17.16 -7.60
CA VAL A 199 -2.04 -18.04 -6.63
C VAL A 199 -2.87 -18.13 -5.37
N ARG A 200 -3.17 -19.33 -4.88
CA ARG A 200 -3.81 -19.52 -3.58
C ARG A 200 -2.79 -19.27 -2.49
N LEU A 201 -3.18 -18.52 -1.46
CA LEU A 201 -2.24 -18.22 -0.37
C LEU A 201 -1.80 -19.46 0.41
N ALA A 202 -2.64 -20.49 0.47
CA ALA A 202 -2.31 -21.79 1.08
C ALA A 202 -1.20 -22.57 0.34
N ASP A 203 -0.83 -22.16 -0.87
CA ASP A 203 0.19 -22.83 -1.69
C ASP A 203 1.55 -22.09 -1.63
N VAL A 204 1.67 -21.05 -0.78
CA VAL A 204 2.87 -20.25 -0.55
C VAL A 204 3.57 -20.68 0.73
#